data_e894c4a92225935fabca25e4c8f74fc4
#
_entry.id   e894c4a92225935fabca25e4c8f74fc4
#
_cell.length_a   1.000
_cell.length_b   1.000
_cell.length_c   1.000
_cell.angle_alpha   90.00
_cell.angle_beta   90.00
_cell.angle_gamma   90.00
#
_symmetry.space_group_name_H-M   'P 1'
#
loop_
_entity.id
_entity.type
_entity.pdbx_description
1 polymer ?
#
loop_
_entity_poly.entity_id
_entity_poly.type
_entity_poly.pdbx_seq_one_letter_code
_entity_poly.pdbx_strand_id
1 'polypeptide(L)' 'PGGWLQAVLCNNLRETVARGTTASLCALPALIELLLWHAPSQAWGSREKVLAWTTTPDRLEIE' A
#
# COMPACT_ATOMS: atom_id res chain seq x y z
N PRO A 1 -4.59 3.64 7.77
CA PRO A 1 -5.15 3.92 6.44
C PRO A 1 -6.44 3.18 6.20
N GLY A 2 -7.20 3.66 5.24
CA GLY A 2 -8.44 3.01 4.86
C GLY A 2 -8.22 1.64 4.23
N GLY A 3 -9.27 0.84 4.17
CA GLY A 3 -9.18 -0.50 3.63
C GLY A 3 -8.74 -0.57 2.17
N TRP A 4 -9.10 0.44 1.38
CA TRP A 4 -8.69 0.50 -0.02
C TRP A 4 -7.17 0.65 -0.15
N LEU A 5 -6.59 1.61 0.56
CA LEU A 5 -5.15 1.84 0.50
C LEU A 5 -4.37 0.64 1.03
N GLN A 6 -4.87 0.04 2.10
CA GLN A 6 -4.26 -1.17 2.64
C GLN A 6 -4.24 -2.29 1.59
N ALA A 7 -5.33 -2.46 0.85
CA ALA A 7 -5.40 -3.46 -0.20
C ALA A 7 -4.40 -3.17 -1.33
N VAL A 8 -4.24 -1.91 -1.70
CA VAL A 8 -3.27 -1.52 -2.72
C VAL A 8 -1.85 -1.86 -2.27
N LEU A 9 -1.50 -1.48 -1.05
CA LEU A 9 -0.17 -1.74 -0.52
C LEU A 9 0.13 -3.24 -0.40
N CYS A 10 -0.88 -4.02 -0.06
CA CYS A 10 -0.75 -5.48 0.03
C CYS A 10 -0.77 -6.17 -1.34
N ASN A 11 -0.94 -5.40 -2.40
CA ASN A 11 -1.04 -5.94 -3.76
C ASN A 11 -2.22 -6.90 -3.91
N ASN A 12 -3.32 -6.56 -3.26
CA ASN A 12 -4.54 -7.36 -3.30
C ASN A 12 -5.53 -6.74 -4.29
N LEU A 13 -5.43 -7.17 -5.55
CA LEU A 13 -6.20 -6.59 -6.64
C LEU A 13 -7.71 -6.71 -6.41
N ARG A 14 -8.15 -7.86 -5.94
CA ARG A 14 -9.57 -8.11 -5.72
C ARG A 14 -10.16 -7.12 -4.73
N GLU A 15 -9.52 -6.94 -3.58
CA GLU A 15 -9.98 -6.01 -2.56
C GLU A 15 -9.79 -4.56 -2.98
N THR A 16 -8.75 -4.28 -3.73
CA THR A 16 -8.52 -2.95 -4.27
C THR A 16 -9.70 -2.51 -5.12
N VAL A 17 -10.16 -3.39 -6.00
CA VAL A 17 -11.31 -3.08 -6.86
C VAL A 17 -12.60 -3.05 -6.06
N ALA A 18 -12.78 -4.00 -5.14
CA ALA A 18 -14.03 -4.11 -4.37
C ALA A 18 -14.24 -2.92 -3.43
N ARG A 19 -13.17 -2.38 -2.86
CA ARG A 19 -13.26 -1.29 -1.89
C ARG A 19 -13.05 0.09 -2.48
N GLY A 20 -12.63 0.16 -3.74
CA GLY A 20 -12.35 1.44 -4.38
C GLY A 20 -13.62 2.14 -4.85
N THR A 21 -13.60 3.48 -4.83
CA THR A 21 -14.60 4.28 -5.50
C THR A 21 -14.15 4.53 -6.93
N THR A 22 -15.02 5.08 -7.76
CA THR A 22 -14.64 5.45 -9.14
C THR A 22 -13.43 6.38 -9.14
N ALA A 23 -13.43 7.39 -8.27
CA ALA A 23 -12.31 8.33 -8.17
C ALA A 23 -11.02 7.63 -7.75
N SER A 24 -11.08 6.74 -6.75
CA SER A 24 -9.92 5.99 -6.28
C SER A 24 -9.35 5.11 -7.39
N LEU A 25 -10.22 4.41 -8.10
CA LEU A 25 -9.79 3.51 -9.16
C LEU A 25 -9.17 4.27 -10.33
N CYS A 26 -9.68 5.46 -10.64
CA CYS A 26 -9.08 6.30 -11.66
C CYS A 26 -7.71 6.84 -11.26
N ALA A 27 -7.47 7.01 -9.96
CA ALA A 27 -6.18 7.47 -9.44
C ALA A 27 -5.16 6.35 -9.26
N LEU A 28 -5.59 5.10 -9.41
CA LEU A 28 -4.74 3.94 -9.13
C LEU A 28 -3.44 3.91 -9.94
N PRO A 29 -3.45 4.17 -11.27
CA PRO A 29 -2.20 4.15 -12.01
C PRO A 29 -1.17 5.15 -11.49
N ALA A 30 -1.61 6.36 -11.12
CA ALA A 30 -0.70 7.36 -10.57
C ALA A 30 -0.16 6.94 -9.20
N LEU A 31 -1.01 6.33 -8.37
CA LEU A 31 -0.58 5.84 -7.06
C LEU A 31 0.45 4.72 -7.20
N ILE A 32 0.22 3.78 -8.10
CA ILE A 32 1.15 2.68 -8.32
C ILE A 32 2.49 3.21 -8.83
N GLU A 33 2.46 4.18 -9.73
CA GLU A 33 3.68 4.80 -10.23
C GLU A 33 4.45 5.46 -9.10
N LEU A 34 3.75 6.18 -8.21
CA LEU A 34 4.37 6.79 -7.05
C LEU A 34 5.05 5.74 -6.16
N LEU A 35 4.36 4.63 -5.89
CA LEU A 35 4.89 3.56 -5.06
C LEU A 35 6.12 2.91 -5.70
N LEU A 36 6.09 2.70 -7.01
CA LEU A 36 7.22 2.07 -7.71
C LEU A 36 8.48 2.93 -7.66
N TRP A 37 8.33 4.25 -7.76
CA TRP A 37 9.48 5.14 -7.86
C TRP A 37 9.92 5.73 -6.54
N HIS A 38 9.04 5.83 -5.55
CA HIS A 38 9.32 6.58 -4.33
C HIS A 38 9.22 5.76 -3.04
N ALA A 39 8.50 4.66 -3.03
CA ALA A 39 8.38 3.84 -1.83
C ALA A 39 9.41 2.71 -1.84
N PRO A 40 9.96 2.34 -0.66
CA PRO A 40 10.87 1.20 -0.59
C PRO A 40 10.14 -0.09 -0.98
N SER A 41 10.79 -0.94 -1.75
CA SER A 41 10.18 -2.19 -2.18
C SER A 41 9.87 -3.14 -1.03
N GLN A 42 10.52 -2.97 0.12
CA GLN A 42 10.26 -3.78 1.30
C GLN A 42 8.98 -3.39 2.02
N ALA A 43 8.44 -2.21 1.74
CA ALA A 43 7.32 -1.66 2.49
C ALA A 43 5.95 -2.01 1.92
N TRP A 44 5.90 -2.52 0.70
CA TRP A 44 4.63 -2.80 0.03
C TRP A 44 4.79 -3.91 -1.00
N GLY A 45 3.67 -4.33 -1.57
CA GLY A 45 3.65 -5.35 -2.60
C GLY A 45 3.12 -6.69 -2.13
N SER A 46 3.03 -6.90 -0.82
CA SER A 46 2.42 -8.07 -0.23
C SER A 46 1.99 -7.75 1.20
N ARG A 47 1.10 -8.57 1.73
CA ARG A 47 0.65 -8.37 3.10
C ARG A 47 1.81 -8.52 4.09
N GLU A 48 2.67 -9.48 3.84
CA GLU A 48 3.82 -9.73 4.71
C GLU A 48 4.76 -8.54 4.74
N LYS A 49 5.01 -7.93 3.59
CA LYS A 49 5.88 -6.76 3.53
C LYS A 49 5.27 -5.57 4.27
N VAL A 50 3.99 -5.34 4.09
CA VAL A 50 3.30 -4.24 4.77
C VAL A 50 3.35 -4.43 6.27
N LEU A 51 3.03 -5.64 6.75
CA LEU A 51 3.05 -5.93 8.18
C LEU A 51 4.46 -5.82 8.76
N ALA A 52 5.45 -6.35 8.08
CA ALA A 52 6.83 -6.28 8.54
C ALA A 52 7.32 -4.84 8.65
N TRP A 53 6.98 -4.01 7.66
CA TRP A 53 7.38 -2.61 7.66
C TRP A 53 6.73 -1.83 8.79
N THR A 54 5.42 -2.02 9.00
CA THR A 54 4.66 -1.24 9.97
C THR A 54 4.86 -1.70 11.41
N THR A 55 5.32 -2.93 11.63
CA THR A 55 5.52 -3.48 12.97
C THR A 55 6.97 -3.51 13.41
N THR A 56 7.90 -3.04 12.60
CA THR A 56 9.32 -3.01 12.96
C THR A 56 9.56 -1.95 14.03
N PRO A 57 10.05 -2.35 15.22
CA PRO A 57 10.25 -1.39 16.32
C PRO A 57 11.23 -0.26 15.97
N ASP A 58 12.25 -0.56 15.20
CA ASP A 58 13.25 0.43 14.82
C ASP A 58 12.65 1.62 14.08
N ARG A 59 11.63 1.35 13.26
CA ARG A 59 10.98 2.42 12.51
C ARG A 59 10.12 3.29 13.40
N LEU A 60 9.51 2.68 14.40
CA LEU A 60 8.72 3.43 15.37
C LEU A 60 9.59 4.32 16.24
N GLU A 61 10.79 3.87 16.55
CA GLU A 61 11.73 4.64 17.35
C GLU A 61 12.30 5.84 16.59
N ILE A 62 12.52 5.69 15.30
CA ILE A 62 13.07 6.75 14.47
C ILE A 62 12.07 7.89 14.31
N GLU A 63 10.81 7.57 14.29
CA GLU A 63 9.75 8.56 14.16
C GLU A 63 9.49 9.29 15.46
#